data_640a4191467dbf8953db94f840e0ef5b
#
_entry.id   640a4191467dbf8953db94f840e0ef5b
#
_cell.length_a   1.000
_cell.length_b   1.000
_cell.length_c   1.000
_cell.angle_alpha   90.00
_cell.angle_beta   90.00
_cell.angle_gamma   90.00
#
_symmetry.space_group_name_H-M   'P 1'
#
loop_
_entity.id
_entity.type
_entity.pdbx_description
1 polymer ?
#
loop_
_entity_poly.entity_id
_entity_poly.type
_entity_poly.pdbx_seq_one_letter_code
_entity_poly.pdbx_strand_id
1 'polypeptide(L)'
;MKKISTLSKFALVGLASLSFLTACGGSSDSGQGSTINVVSREEGSGTRGAFIELFGVQEKNADGEKVDMTTNTAIVTNSTAVMLTTVAGDANAIGYASLGSLDDSNKILQIDGVDATVENIKDGSYKISRPFNIVTQDGLNDAAQDFVNFILSSDGQAVVEKSGYIPLDDAPAYTAQTDKGKIVVSGSSSVTPVMEKLKEAYNKINPNVEVEIQQSDSTTGILNAIEGTADIGMASRALEDAELSQGVTETVIALDGIGVIVNKENALSGLTSEQVKAIYTGEITSWDGLSD
;
A
#
# COMPACT_ATOMS: atom_id res chain seq x y z
N MET A 1 62.10 -37.20 40.26
CA MET A 1 62.78 -38.47 39.99
C MET A 1 62.45 -38.89 38.57
N LYS A 2 63.51 -38.97 37.80
CA LYS A 2 63.80 -39.99 36.76
C LYS A 2 62.73 -40.14 35.65
N LYS A 3 62.99 -40.07 34.44
CA LYS A 3 64.06 -40.22 33.45
C LYS A 3 63.40 -40.67 32.15
N ILE A 4 63.70 -39.98 31.05
CA ILE A 4 64.50 -40.45 29.90
C ILE A 4 63.71 -41.28 28.88
N SER A 5 63.51 -40.69 27.70
CA SER A 5 64.10 -40.94 26.37
C SER A 5 63.51 -42.15 25.62
N THR A 6 63.24 -42.07 24.36
CA THR A 6 64.21 -42.27 23.29
C THR A 6 63.62 -41.92 21.91
N LEU A 7 64.43 -41.27 21.11
CA LEU A 7 64.28 -41.10 19.66
C LEU A 7 64.16 -42.44 18.92
N SER A 8 63.38 -42.44 17.85
CA SER A 8 63.76 -43.23 16.69
C SER A 8 63.33 -42.56 15.40
N LYS A 9 64.30 -42.24 14.59
CA LYS A 9 64.17 -41.74 13.22
C LYS A 9 63.85 -42.92 12.31
N PHE A 10 62.96 -42.78 11.39
CA PHE A 10 63.05 -43.41 10.08
C PHE A 10 62.58 -42.45 9.00
N ALA A 11 63.39 -42.39 7.97
CA ALA A 11 63.32 -41.46 6.85
C ALA A 11 62.60 -42.09 5.66
N LEU A 12 62.13 -41.16 4.82
CA LEU A 12 61.93 -41.24 3.35
C LEU A 12 61.03 -42.35 2.78
N VAL A 13 60.05 -41.94 2.02
CA VAL A 13 60.07 -41.94 0.54
C VAL A 13 58.91 -41.06 0.01
N GLY A 14 59.23 -40.14 -0.84
CA GLY A 14 58.27 -39.25 -1.49
C GLY A 14 57.53 -39.96 -2.64
N LEU A 15 56.28 -39.59 -2.80
CA LEU A 15 55.58 -39.70 -4.08
C LEU A 15 54.79 -38.43 -4.27
N ALA A 16 55.28 -37.58 -5.18
CA ALA A 16 54.57 -36.41 -5.63
C ALA A 16 53.36 -36.86 -6.49
N SER A 17 52.19 -36.75 -5.93
CA SER A 17 50.93 -36.83 -6.68
C SER A 17 50.49 -35.40 -6.97
N LEU A 18 50.76 -34.90 -8.16
CA LEU A 18 50.11 -33.71 -8.70
C LEU A 18 48.62 -34.01 -8.88
N SER A 19 47.84 -33.65 -7.91
CA SER A 19 46.40 -33.57 -8.07
C SER A 19 46.06 -32.26 -8.78
N PHE A 20 45.78 -32.35 -10.07
CA PHE A 20 45.10 -31.26 -10.76
C PHE A 20 43.76 -31.03 -10.07
N LEU A 21 43.68 -30.01 -9.22
CA LEU A 21 42.42 -29.39 -8.88
C LEU A 21 41.99 -28.62 -10.14
N THR A 22 41.18 -29.26 -10.97
CA THR A 22 40.28 -28.52 -11.85
C THR A 22 39.36 -27.74 -10.97
N ALA A 23 39.68 -26.46 -10.74
CA ALA A 23 38.71 -25.48 -10.31
C ALA A 23 37.63 -25.39 -11.40
N CYS A 24 36.58 -26.17 -11.26
CA CYS A 24 35.31 -25.79 -11.82
C CYS A 24 34.95 -24.45 -11.17
N GLY A 25 35.24 -23.37 -11.89
CA GLY A 25 34.60 -22.09 -11.67
C GLY A 25 33.10 -22.31 -11.89
N GLY A 26 32.42 -22.86 -10.89
CA GLY A 26 30.99 -22.65 -10.75
C GLY A 26 30.84 -21.18 -10.47
N SER A 27 30.37 -20.43 -11.45
CA SER A 27 29.58 -19.23 -11.19
C SER A 27 28.64 -19.62 -10.08
N SER A 28 28.85 -19.10 -8.89
CA SER A 28 27.79 -18.99 -7.92
C SER A 28 26.80 -18.00 -8.53
N ASP A 29 26.01 -18.52 -9.47
CA ASP A 29 24.68 -18.04 -9.69
C ASP A 29 24.02 -18.19 -8.32
N SER A 30 24.05 -17.15 -7.55
CA SER A 30 23.21 -16.98 -6.40
C SER A 30 21.80 -16.92 -6.98
N GLY A 31 21.27 -18.11 -7.31
CA GLY A 31 19.89 -18.28 -7.71
C GLY A 31 19.01 -17.77 -6.59
N GLN A 32 18.82 -16.46 -6.57
CA GLN A 32 17.71 -15.83 -5.95
C GLN A 32 16.52 -16.48 -6.64
N GLY A 33 15.77 -17.28 -5.89
CA GLY A 33 14.69 -18.07 -6.48
C GLY A 33 13.80 -17.14 -7.27
N SER A 34 13.52 -17.49 -8.50
CA SER A 34 12.65 -16.73 -9.41
C SER A 34 11.20 -16.65 -8.94
N THR A 35 10.85 -17.32 -7.85
CA THR A 35 9.49 -17.40 -7.30
C THR A 35 8.99 -16.04 -6.83
N ILE A 36 7.83 -15.64 -7.33
CA ILE A 36 7.17 -14.40 -6.92
C ILE A 36 6.54 -14.56 -5.53
N ASN A 37 6.87 -13.66 -4.61
CA ASN A 37 6.23 -13.56 -3.31
C ASN A 37 5.14 -12.48 -3.38
N VAL A 38 3.89 -12.90 -3.52
CA VAL A 38 2.73 -11.99 -3.58
C VAL A 38 2.47 -11.44 -2.19
N VAL A 39 2.42 -10.11 -2.07
CA VAL A 39 2.05 -9.41 -0.84
C VAL A 39 0.72 -8.71 -1.06
N SER A 40 -0.24 -9.00 -0.20
CA SER A 40 -1.58 -8.41 -0.24
C SER A 40 -1.90 -7.68 1.06
N ARG A 41 -3.00 -6.98 1.10
CA ARG A 41 -3.52 -6.31 2.28
C ARG A 41 -4.59 -7.17 2.94
N GLU A 42 -4.91 -6.81 4.19
CA GLU A 42 -5.99 -7.40 4.98
C GLU A 42 -7.36 -7.25 4.32
N GLU A 43 -8.32 -8.09 4.71
CA GLU A 43 -9.65 -8.16 4.08
C GLU A 43 -10.43 -6.83 4.15
N GLY A 44 -10.39 -6.11 5.25
CA GLY A 44 -11.06 -4.80 5.41
C GLY A 44 -10.39 -3.64 4.66
N SER A 45 -9.23 -3.88 4.01
CA SER A 45 -8.50 -2.83 3.30
C SER A 45 -9.22 -2.34 2.05
N GLY A 46 -9.56 -1.05 2.02
CA GLY A 46 -10.10 -0.42 0.81
C GLY A 46 -9.12 -0.42 -0.36
N THR A 47 -7.80 -0.38 -0.10
CA THR A 47 -6.79 -0.52 -1.16
C THR A 47 -6.81 -1.90 -1.80
N ARG A 48 -6.98 -2.97 -0.98
CA ARG A 48 -7.18 -4.32 -1.52
C ARG A 48 -8.45 -4.39 -2.36
N GLY A 49 -9.58 -3.89 -1.82
CA GLY A 49 -10.84 -3.90 -2.55
C GLY A 49 -10.74 -3.22 -3.92
N ALA A 50 -10.20 -2.00 -3.98
CA ALA A 50 -9.99 -1.27 -5.22
C ALA A 50 -9.00 -2.00 -6.15
N PHE A 51 -7.89 -2.51 -5.63
CA PHE A 51 -6.88 -3.24 -6.41
C PHE A 51 -7.46 -4.48 -7.09
N ILE A 52 -8.15 -5.36 -6.34
CA ILE A 52 -8.69 -6.60 -6.91
C ILE A 52 -9.82 -6.34 -7.92
N GLU A 53 -10.59 -5.26 -7.74
CA GLU A 53 -11.59 -4.83 -8.70
C GLU A 53 -10.96 -4.28 -9.99
N LEU A 54 -10.02 -3.34 -9.88
CA LEU A 54 -9.39 -2.67 -11.02
C LEU A 54 -8.56 -3.61 -11.88
N PHE A 55 -7.88 -4.59 -11.29
CA PHE A 55 -7.13 -5.61 -12.02
C PHE A 55 -7.95 -6.85 -12.38
N GLY A 56 -9.22 -6.92 -12.00
CA GLY A 56 -10.08 -8.08 -12.28
C GLY A 56 -9.64 -9.36 -11.55
N VAL A 57 -8.95 -9.23 -10.41
CA VAL A 57 -8.65 -10.34 -9.48
C VAL A 57 -9.91 -10.76 -8.75
N GLN A 58 -10.90 -9.87 -8.61
CA GLN A 58 -12.22 -10.18 -8.08
C GLN A 58 -13.12 -10.71 -9.20
N GLU A 59 -13.72 -11.86 -8.98
CA GLU A 59 -14.65 -12.49 -9.95
C GLU A 59 -16.05 -12.65 -9.34
N LYS A 60 -17.08 -12.79 -10.19
CA LYS A 60 -18.43 -13.12 -9.73
C LYS A 60 -18.61 -14.63 -9.77
N ASN A 61 -19.06 -15.20 -8.65
CA ASN A 61 -19.48 -16.60 -8.59
C ASN A 61 -20.83 -16.85 -9.31
N ALA A 62 -21.28 -18.09 -9.33
CA ALA A 62 -22.53 -18.46 -9.98
C ALA A 62 -23.79 -17.75 -9.40
N ASP A 63 -23.73 -17.33 -8.15
CA ASP A 63 -24.79 -16.62 -7.45
C ASP A 63 -24.69 -15.09 -7.63
N GLY A 64 -23.66 -14.61 -8.38
CA GLY A 64 -23.41 -13.21 -8.65
C GLY A 64 -22.65 -12.47 -7.55
N GLU A 65 -22.20 -13.17 -6.51
CA GLU A 65 -21.40 -12.59 -5.43
C GLU A 65 -19.96 -12.36 -5.86
N LYS A 66 -19.38 -11.26 -5.44
CA LYS A 66 -17.98 -10.92 -5.69
C LYS A 66 -17.07 -11.79 -4.83
N VAL A 67 -16.14 -12.51 -5.46
CA VAL A 67 -15.17 -13.38 -4.79
C VAL A 67 -13.77 -12.89 -5.09
N ASP A 68 -12.98 -12.66 -4.05
CA ASP A 68 -11.57 -12.34 -4.16
C ASP A 68 -10.76 -13.59 -4.50
N MET A 69 -10.12 -13.60 -5.66
CA MET A 69 -9.32 -14.72 -6.19
C MET A 69 -7.82 -14.56 -5.85
N THR A 70 -7.47 -13.65 -4.95
CA THR A 70 -6.07 -13.50 -4.51
C THR A 70 -5.53 -14.84 -4.00
N THR A 71 -4.36 -15.24 -4.50
CA THR A 71 -3.74 -16.52 -4.12
C THR A 71 -3.65 -16.69 -2.61
N ASN A 72 -3.96 -17.88 -2.13
CA ASN A 72 -3.91 -18.20 -0.70
C ASN A 72 -2.48 -18.26 -0.13
N THR A 73 -1.45 -18.20 -0.98
CA THR A 73 -0.05 -18.11 -0.58
C THR A 73 0.42 -16.67 -0.36
N ALA A 74 -0.44 -15.67 -0.64
CA ALA A 74 -0.10 -14.27 -0.45
C ALA A 74 0.22 -13.95 1.01
N ILE A 75 1.29 -13.18 1.21
CA ILE A 75 1.64 -12.60 2.52
C ILE A 75 0.66 -11.46 2.79
N VAL A 76 -0.08 -11.55 3.89
CA VAL A 76 -1.07 -10.52 4.25
C VAL A 76 -0.48 -9.51 5.22
N THR A 77 -0.60 -8.22 4.85
CA THR A 77 -0.16 -7.09 5.67
C THR A 77 -1.37 -6.27 6.13
N ASN A 78 -1.26 -5.63 7.29
CA ASN A 78 -2.35 -4.93 7.95
C ASN A 78 -2.27 -3.40 7.88
N SER A 79 -1.35 -2.86 7.09
CA SER A 79 -1.26 -1.41 6.85
C SER A 79 -0.42 -1.10 5.62
N THR A 80 -0.55 0.13 5.09
CA THR A 80 0.26 0.63 3.98
C THR A 80 1.76 0.60 4.33
N ALA A 81 2.14 1.03 5.53
CA ALA A 81 3.55 1.05 5.95
C ALA A 81 4.16 -0.36 6.03
N VAL A 82 3.41 -1.35 6.53
CA VAL A 82 3.87 -2.74 6.57
C VAL A 82 3.99 -3.33 5.16
N MET A 83 3.07 -3.00 4.24
CA MET A 83 3.18 -3.38 2.83
C MET A 83 4.49 -2.87 2.22
N LEU A 84 4.78 -1.58 2.34
CA LEU A 84 6.00 -0.96 1.80
C LEU A 84 7.27 -1.62 2.37
N THR A 85 7.31 -1.81 3.69
CA THR A 85 8.47 -2.44 4.37
C THR A 85 8.64 -3.91 3.96
N THR A 86 7.55 -4.66 3.80
CA THR A 86 7.59 -6.07 3.39
C THR A 86 8.16 -6.20 1.99
N VAL A 87 7.67 -5.39 1.03
CA VAL A 87 8.17 -5.42 -0.36
C VAL A 87 9.62 -4.94 -0.44
N ALA A 88 9.99 -3.90 0.30
CA ALA A 88 11.38 -3.41 0.34
C ALA A 88 12.36 -4.45 0.92
N GLY A 89 11.89 -5.31 1.82
CA GLY A 89 12.71 -6.34 2.49
C GLY A 89 12.84 -7.66 1.73
N ASP A 90 12.13 -7.85 0.63
CA ASP A 90 12.11 -9.11 -0.13
C ASP A 90 12.31 -8.85 -1.62
N ALA A 91 13.45 -9.26 -2.16
CA ALA A 91 13.81 -9.06 -3.56
C ALA A 91 12.84 -9.70 -4.57
N ASN A 92 12.06 -10.69 -4.14
CA ASN A 92 11.09 -11.40 -4.96
C ASN A 92 9.64 -10.93 -4.75
N ALA A 93 9.42 -9.95 -3.87
CA ALA A 93 8.08 -9.48 -3.54
C ALA A 93 7.48 -8.59 -4.63
N ILE A 94 6.16 -8.74 -4.79
CA ILE A 94 5.28 -7.80 -5.47
C ILE A 94 4.18 -7.37 -4.50
N GLY A 95 3.86 -6.08 -4.48
CA GLY A 95 2.82 -5.51 -3.65
C GLY A 95 2.14 -4.32 -4.34
N TYR A 96 1.31 -3.62 -3.60
CA TYR A 96 0.63 -2.42 -4.08
C TYR A 96 0.39 -1.43 -2.95
N ALA A 97 0.42 -0.16 -3.27
CA ALA A 97 0.18 0.89 -2.28
C ALA A 97 -0.40 2.15 -2.91
N SER A 98 -0.97 3.01 -2.06
CA SER A 98 -1.38 4.37 -2.41
C SER A 98 -0.20 5.17 -2.96
N LEU A 99 -0.39 5.84 -4.09
CA LEU A 99 0.67 6.60 -4.77
C LEU A 99 1.24 7.69 -3.87
N GLY A 100 0.40 8.43 -3.15
CA GLY A 100 0.84 9.47 -2.22
C GLY A 100 1.53 8.95 -0.95
N SER A 101 1.56 7.63 -0.74
CA SER A 101 2.31 6.99 0.36
C SER A 101 3.64 6.41 -0.08
N LEU A 102 3.95 6.43 -1.39
CA LEU A 102 5.18 5.85 -1.91
C LEU A 102 6.37 6.78 -1.63
N ASP A 103 7.49 6.14 -1.36
CA ASP A 103 8.79 6.77 -1.20
C ASP A 103 9.85 6.02 -2.01
N ASP A 104 11.10 6.39 -1.83
CA ASP A 104 12.22 5.74 -2.52
C ASP A 104 12.55 4.32 -2.00
N SER A 105 11.76 3.71 -1.10
CA SER A 105 12.06 2.37 -0.56
C SER A 105 11.75 1.24 -1.54
N ASN A 106 10.79 1.45 -2.44
CA ASN A 106 10.32 0.49 -3.42
C ASN A 106 10.47 1.03 -4.85
N LYS A 107 10.43 0.13 -5.84
CA LYS A 107 10.32 0.46 -7.25
C LYS A 107 8.87 0.37 -7.67
N ILE A 108 8.37 1.39 -8.37
CA ILE A 108 7.03 1.42 -8.94
C ILE A 108 7.13 0.87 -10.37
N LEU A 109 6.26 -0.06 -10.72
CA LEU A 109 6.16 -0.59 -12.06
C LEU A 109 5.19 0.21 -12.91
N GLN A 110 5.50 0.37 -14.19
CA GLN A 110 4.53 0.80 -15.19
C GLN A 110 3.44 -0.27 -15.33
N ILE A 111 2.21 0.17 -15.60
CA ILE A 111 1.11 -0.73 -15.94
C ILE A 111 0.65 -0.41 -17.36
N ASP A 112 0.65 -1.44 -18.21
CA ASP A 112 0.32 -1.31 -19.65
C ASP A 112 1.19 -0.23 -20.34
N GLY A 113 2.46 -0.09 -19.91
CA GLY A 113 3.40 0.89 -20.42
C GLY A 113 3.18 2.32 -19.92
N VAL A 114 2.32 2.54 -18.91
CA VAL A 114 2.00 3.85 -18.36
C VAL A 114 2.54 3.98 -16.93
N ASP A 115 3.24 5.07 -16.64
CA ASP A 115 3.72 5.39 -15.30
C ASP A 115 2.58 5.79 -14.36
N ALA A 116 2.66 5.34 -13.10
CA ALA A 116 1.75 5.74 -12.04
C ALA A 116 2.10 7.16 -11.55
N THR A 117 1.64 8.19 -12.26
CA THR A 117 1.84 9.60 -11.90
C THR A 117 0.51 10.34 -11.76
N VAL A 118 0.53 11.45 -11.02
CA VAL A 118 -0.65 12.33 -10.86
C VAL A 118 -1.15 12.82 -12.23
N GLU A 119 -0.24 13.17 -13.13
CA GLU A 119 -0.57 13.63 -14.48
C GLU A 119 -1.30 12.55 -15.28
N ASN A 120 -0.77 11.32 -15.29
CA ASN A 120 -1.33 10.20 -16.03
C ASN A 120 -2.67 9.72 -15.46
N ILE A 121 -2.92 9.94 -14.16
CA ILE A 121 -4.22 9.68 -13.56
C ILE A 121 -5.23 10.77 -13.96
N LYS A 122 -4.82 12.04 -13.92
CA LYS A 122 -5.67 13.18 -14.30
C LYS A 122 -6.12 13.12 -15.77
N ASP A 123 -5.25 12.71 -16.67
CA ASP A 123 -5.58 12.58 -18.10
C ASP A 123 -6.24 11.24 -18.47
N GLY A 124 -6.33 10.31 -17.50
CA GLY A 124 -6.98 9.00 -17.64
C GLY A 124 -6.13 7.95 -18.36
N SER A 125 -4.86 8.21 -18.64
CA SER A 125 -3.94 7.21 -19.23
C SER A 125 -3.58 6.13 -18.21
N TYR A 126 -3.35 6.48 -16.94
CA TYR A 126 -3.21 5.52 -15.84
C TYR A 126 -4.55 5.27 -15.16
N LYS A 127 -5.08 4.06 -15.30
CA LYS A 127 -6.46 3.72 -14.89
C LYS A 127 -6.59 3.18 -13.48
N ILE A 128 -5.46 2.89 -12.81
CA ILE A 128 -5.48 2.25 -11.49
C ILE A 128 -5.56 3.34 -10.43
N SER A 129 -6.75 3.92 -10.28
CA SER A 129 -7.05 4.99 -9.33
C SER A 129 -8.41 4.78 -8.67
N ARG A 130 -8.59 5.44 -7.54
CA ARG A 130 -9.78 5.30 -6.70
C ARG A 130 -10.02 6.56 -5.89
N PRO A 131 -11.25 6.79 -5.39
CA PRO A 131 -11.51 7.88 -4.46
C PRO A 131 -10.91 7.59 -3.07
N PHE A 132 -10.47 8.66 -2.41
CA PHE A 132 -10.38 8.72 -0.96
C PHE A 132 -11.62 9.41 -0.43
N ASN A 133 -12.27 8.78 0.52
CA ASN A 133 -13.54 9.21 1.07
C ASN A 133 -13.43 9.44 2.57
N ILE A 134 -14.17 10.42 3.04
CA ILE A 134 -14.64 10.47 4.43
C ILE A 134 -16.09 10.00 4.50
N VAL A 135 -16.43 9.46 5.65
CA VAL A 135 -17.75 8.89 5.94
C VAL A 135 -18.27 9.54 7.21
N THR A 136 -19.45 10.11 7.15
CA THR A 136 -20.05 10.84 8.27
C THR A 136 -21.52 10.46 8.46
N GLN A 137 -22.01 10.61 9.68
CA GLN A 137 -23.44 10.59 9.96
C GLN A 137 -24.05 12.00 9.87
N ASP A 138 -25.36 12.08 9.79
CA ASP A 138 -26.08 13.33 9.98
C ASP A 138 -25.90 13.84 11.42
N GLY A 139 -25.81 15.17 11.56
CA GLY A 139 -25.73 15.79 12.88
C GLY A 139 -24.33 15.75 13.52
N LEU A 140 -23.27 15.86 12.69
CA LEU A 140 -21.92 16.07 13.17
C LEU A 140 -21.88 17.18 14.21
N ASN A 141 -20.98 17.04 15.20
CA ASN A 141 -20.67 18.16 16.11
C ASN A 141 -20.01 19.32 15.34
N ASP A 142 -20.11 20.54 15.87
CA ASP A 142 -19.63 21.76 15.19
C ASP A 142 -18.15 21.66 14.78
N ALA A 143 -17.30 21.03 15.61
CA ALA A 143 -15.88 20.88 15.30
C ALA A 143 -15.63 19.90 14.16
N ALA A 144 -16.32 18.76 14.15
CA ALA A 144 -16.22 17.78 13.06
C ALA A 144 -16.73 18.37 11.74
N GLN A 145 -17.86 19.08 11.75
CA GLN A 145 -18.36 19.75 10.55
C GLN A 145 -17.39 20.82 10.05
N ASP A 146 -16.78 21.60 10.93
CA ASP A 146 -15.80 22.63 10.56
C ASP A 146 -14.52 22.01 9.95
N PHE A 147 -14.07 20.87 10.48
CA PHE A 147 -12.94 20.14 9.92
C PHE A 147 -13.29 19.54 8.53
N VAL A 148 -14.50 19.01 8.34
CA VAL A 148 -14.98 18.58 7.02
C VAL A 148 -14.99 19.77 6.04
N ASN A 149 -15.49 20.93 6.45
CA ASN A 149 -15.48 22.15 5.63
C ASN A 149 -14.04 22.58 5.26
N PHE A 150 -13.08 22.44 6.20
CA PHE A 150 -11.67 22.69 5.92
C PHE A 150 -11.11 21.71 4.90
N ILE A 151 -11.34 20.39 5.07
CA ILE A 151 -10.87 19.36 4.13
C ILE A 151 -11.34 19.67 2.70
N LEU A 152 -12.60 20.06 2.54
CA LEU A 152 -13.22 20.34 1.23
C LEU A 152 -12.94 21.74 0.68
N SER A 153 -12.25 22.59 1.44
CA SER A 153 -11.91 23.94 1.03
C SER A 153 -10.66 24.01 0.14
N SER A 154 -10.46 25.15 -0.52
CA SER A 154 -9.23 25.42 -1.28
C SER A 154 -7.96 25.31 -0.44
N ASP A 155 -8.01 25.64 0.86
CA ASP A 155 -6.87 25.50 1.76
C ASP A 155 -6.58 24.02 2.06
N GLY A 156 -7.62 23.22 2.33
CA GLY A 156 -7.49 21.78 2.51
C GLY A 156 -7.06 21.06 1.24
N GLN A 157 -7.62 21.44 0.08
CA GLN A 157 -7.27 20.84 -1.19
C GLN A 157 -5.84 21.18 -1.65
N ALA A 158 -5.30 22.34 -1.28
CA ALA A 158 -3.89 22.65 -1.46
C ALA A 158 -2.96 21.73 -0.63
N VAL A 159 -3.41 21.27 0.56
CA VAL A 159 -2.70 20.25 1.34
C VAL A 159 -2.76 18.88 0.66
N VAL A 160 -3.92 18.50 0.11
CA VAL A 160 -4.11 17.27 -0.66
C VAL A 160 -3.13 17.22 -1.84
N GLU A 161 -3.09 18.27 -2.66
CA GLU A 161 -2.20 18.36 -3.83
C GLU A 161 -0.72 18.30 -3.43
N LYS A 162 -0.33 19.10 -2.42
CA LYS A 162 1.06 19.09 -1.91
C LYS A 162 1.49 17.74 -1.34
N SER A 163 0.54 16.92 -0.92
CA SER A 163 0.78 15.57 -0.39
C SER A 163 0.85 14.49 -1.48
N GLY A 164 0.78 14.88 -2.77
CA GLY A 164 0.92 13.96 -3.91
C GLY A 164 -0.38 13.26 -4.32
N TYR A 165 -1.52 13.75 -3.86
CA TYR A 165 -2.84 13.27 -4.27
C TYR A 165 -3.50 14.25 -5.25
N ILE A 166 -4.57 13.81 -5.89
CA ILE A 166 -5.31 14.62 -6.85
C ILE A 166 -6.42 15.35 -6.10
N PRO A 167 -6.36 16.70 -6.03
CA PRO A 167 -7.36 17.49 -5.34
C PRO A 167 -8.68 17.52 -6.10
N LEU A 168 -9.75 17.91 -5.40
CA LEU A 168 -11.04 18.24 -5.98
C LEU A 168 -10.95 19.59 -6.70
N ASP A 169 -11.66 19.71 -7.82
CA ASP A 169 -11.82 20.99 -8.53
C ASP A 169 -12.80 21.92 -7.80
N ASP A 170 -12.68 23.23 -8.07
CA ASP A 170 -13.64 24.26 -7.62
C ASP A 170 -13.92 24.32 -6.11
N ALA A 171 -12.93 23.96 -5.27
CA ALA A 171 -13.06 23.99 -3.82
C ALA A 171 -13.26 25.43 -3.29
N PRO A 172 -14.27 25.66 -2.39
CA PRO A 172 -14.53 26.99 -1.84
C PRO A 172 -13.44 27.44 -0.87
N ALA A 173 -13.34 28.75 -0.63
CA ALA A 173 -12.45 29.27 0.42
C ALA A 173 -12.92 28.80 1.80
N TYR A 174 -11.94 28.47 2.69
CA TYR A 174 -12.24 28.09 4.06
C TYR A 174 -12.62 29.31 4.91
N THR A 175 -13.60 29.12 5.78
CA THR A 175 -13.96 30.08 6.85
C THR A 175 -14.22 29.28 8.10
N ALA A 176 -13.41 29.50 9.15
CA ALA A 176 -13.55 28.86 10.43
C ALA A 176 -14.90 29.15 11.08
N GLN A 177 -15.58 28.14 11.55
CA GLN A 177 -16.91 28.20 12.19
C GLN A 177 -16.86 27.92 13.69
N THR A 178 -15.80 27.24 14.16
CA THR A 178 -15.58 26.96 15.58
C THR A 178 -14.10 27.15 15.95
N ASP A 179 -13.84 27.38 17.23
CA ASP A 179 -12.51 27.55 17.78
C ASP A 179 -12.15 26.50 18.85
N LYS A 180 -13.02 25.51 19.09
CA LYS A 180 -12.82 24.46 20.10
C LYS A 180 -13.66 23.21 19.79
N GLY A 181 -13.22 22.11 20.32
CA GLY A 181 -13.91 20.83 20.25
C GLY A 181 -12.94 19.67 20.15
N LYS A 182 -13.51 18.47 20.10
CA LYS A 182 -12.77 17.23 19.86
C LYS A 182 -13.41 16.50 18.68
N ILE A 183 -12.57 15.92 17.84
CA ILE A 183 -12.94 15.17 16.65
C ILE A 183 -12.19 13.86 16.68
N VAL A 184 -12.91 12.75 16.49
CA VAL A 184 -12.33 11.41 16.32
C VAL A 184 -12.48 11.02 14.86
N VAL A 185 -11.34 10.76 14.22
CA VAL A 185 -11.24 10.29 12.83
C VAL A 185 -10.69 8.88 12.85
N SER A 186 -11.33 7.93 12.19
CA SER A 186 -10.89 6.52 12.22
C SER A 186 -10.92 5.90 10.83
N GLY A 187 -9.97 5.01 10.54
CA GLY A 187 -10.05 4.17 9.35
C GLY A 187 -8.77 4.02 8.54
N SER A 188 -8.93 4.02 7.24
CA SER A 188 -7.95 3.63 6.23
C SER A 188 -6.52 4.11 6.47
N SER A 189 -5.58 3.15 6.57
CA SER A 189 -4.14 3.44 6.66
C SER A 189 -3.55 4.11 5.41
N SER A 190 -4.24 4.04 4.26
CA SER A 190 -3.84 4.75 3.04
C SER A 190 -4.28 6.21 3.04
N VAL A 191 -5.40 6.54 3.72
CA VAL A 191 -5.89 7.93 3.87
C VAL A 191 -5.18 8.64 5.03
N THR A 192 -4.74 7.91 6.04
CA THR A 192 -4.10 8.46 7.24
C THR A 192 -2.99 9.47 6.93
N PRO A 193 -2.04 9.25 6.00
CA PRO A 193 -0.97 10.21 5.74
C PRO A 193 -1.47 11.59 5.31
N VAL A 194 -2.45 11.66 4.42
CA VAL A 194 -3.02 12.96 4.00
C VAL A 194 -3.90 13.55 5.10
N MET A 195 -4.62 12.73 5.86
CA MET A 195 -5.46 13.20 6.97
C MET A 195 -4.61 13.83 8.09
N GLU A 196 -3.42 13.29 8.39
CA GLU A 196 -2.47 13.91 9.34
C GLU A 196 -1.97 15.26 8.83
N LYS A 197 -1.72 15.42 7.53
CA LYS A 197 -1.33 16.71 6.94
C LYS A 197 -2.47 17.74 6.97
N LEU A 198 -3.69 17.29 6.72
CA LEU A 198 -4.89 18.12 6.84
C LEU A 198 -5.09 18.58 8.30
N LYS A 199 -4.97 17.68 9.26
CA LYS A 199 -4.99 18.01 10.70
C LYS A 199 -3.90 19.02 11.08
N GLU A 200 -2.65 18.79 10.64
CA GLU A 200 -1.55 19.74 10.90
C GLU A 200 -1.85 21.15 10.37
N ALA A 201 -2.44 21.24 9.16
CA ALA A 201 -2.80 22.53 8.57
C ALA A 201 -4.01 23.18 9.27
N TYR A 202 -5.03 22.39 9.57
CA TYR A 202 -6.23 22.82 10.29
C TYR A 202 -5.91 23.35 11.69
N ASN A 203 -5.05 22.65 12.45
CA ASN A 203 -4.66 23.06 13.80
C ASN A 203 -3.84 24.35 13.86
N LYS A 204 -3.23 24.77 12.75
CA LYS A 204 -2.58 26.12 12.68
C LYS A 204 -3.61 27.25 12.68
N ILE A 205 -4.82 26.99 12.19
CA ILE A 205 -5.92 27.94 12.12
C ILE A 205 -6.78 27.83 13.39
N ASN A 206 -7.05 26.58 13.82
CA ASN A 206 -7.93 26.26 14.95
C ASN A 206 -7.17 25.49 16.05
N PRO A 207 -6.26 26.16 16.80
CA PRO A 207 -5.31 25.49 17.71
C PRO A 207 -5.96 24.87 18.95
N ASN A 208 -7.21 25.21 19.27
CA ASN A 208 -7.94 24.67 20.42
C ASN A 208 -8.89 23.50 20.03
N VAL A 209 -8.92 23.11 18.76
CA VAL A 209 -9.64 21.92 18.32
C VAL A 209 -8.70 20.73 18.38
N GLU A 210 -9.08 19.67 19.11
CA GLU A 210 -8.34 18.43 19.20
C GLU A 210 -8.82 17.48 18.10
N VAL A 211 -7.94 17.08 17.18
CA VAL A 211 -8.22 16.06 16.17
C VAL A 211 -7.43 14.80 16.52
N GLU A 212 -8.13 13.73 16.86
CA GLU A 212 -7.58 12.41 17.13
C GLU A 212 -7.74 11.53 15.87
N ILE A 213 -6.65 10.96 15.34
CA ILE A 213 -6.69 10.06 14.19
C ILE A 213 -6.32 8.66 14.65
N GLN A 214 -7.22 7.70 14.40
CA GLN A 214 -7.10 6.29 14.73
C GLN A 214 -6.98 5.47 13.45
N GLN A 215 -5.74 5.10 13.10
CA GLN A 215 -5.49 4.30 11.91
C GLN A 215 -5.98 2.86 12.08
N SER A 216 -6.70 2.39 11.07
CA SER A 216 -7.13 1.00 10.90
C SER A 216 -7.24 0.65 9.40
N ASP A 217 -8.27 -0.05 8.99
CA ASP A 217 -8.67 -0.30 7.60
C ASP A 217 -9.94 0.47 7.24
N SER A 218 -10.34 0.42 5.95
CA SER A 218 -11.52 1.17 5.48
C SER A 218 -12.83 0.64 6.06
N THR A 219 -13.00 -0.67 6.13
CA THR A 219 -14.23 -1.26 6.66
C THR A 219 -14.42 -0.91 8.12
N THR A 220 -13.36 -0.99 8.93
CA THR A 220 -13.38 -0.55 10.33
C THR A 220 -13.72 0.94 10.45
N GLY A 221 -13.14 1.79 9.59
CA GLY A 221 -13.44 3.23 9.60
C GLY A 221 -14.91 3.54 9.28
N ILE A 222 -15.45 2.87 8.27
CA ILE A 222 -16.87 2.99 7.89
C ILE A 222 -17.77 2.53 9.04
N LEU A 223 -17.49 1.38 9.64
CA LEU A 223 -18.26 0.85 10.77
C LEU A 223 -18.21 1.79 11.99
N ASN A 224 -17.03 2.36 12.31
CA ASN A 224 -16.88 3.31 13.41
C ASN A 224 -17.71 4.59 13.17
N ALA A 225 -17.83 5.04 11.92
CA ALA A 225 -18.72 6.15 11.57
C ALA A 225 -20.20 5.74 11.71
N ILE A 226 -20.59 4.56 11.21
CA ILE A 226 -21.98 4.03 11.33
C ILE A 226 -22.38 3.89 12.80
N GLU A 227 -21.48 3.40 13.66
CA GLU A 227 -21.74 3.20 15.09
C GLU A 227 -21.62 4.48 15.93
N GLY A 228 -21.12 5.59 15.33
CA GLY A 228 -20.89 6.86 16.03
C GLY A 228 -19.73 6.80 17.03
N THR A 229 -18.84 5.83 16.94
CA THR A 229 -17.61 5.73 17.75
C THR A 229 -16.49 6.61 17.18
N ALA A 230 -16.60 7.02 15.92
CA ALA A 230 -15.82 8.08 15.28
C ALA A 230 -16.77 9.11 14.67
N ASP A 231 -16.39 10.40 14.72
CA ASP A 231 -17.13 11.46 14.03
C ASP A 231 -16.97 11.37 12.52
N ILE A 232 -15.77 10.93 12.06
CA ILE A 232 -15.40 10.83 10.65
C ILE A 232 -14.73 9.47 10.41
N GLY A 233 -15.29 8.68 9.50
CA GLY A 233 -14.65 7.48 8.97
C GLY A 233 -13.73 7.84 7.79
N MET A 234 -12.67 7.06 7.56
CA MET A 234 -11.79 7.17 6.39
C MET A 234 -11.87 5.91 5.55
N ALA A 235 -12.15 6.04 4.26
CA ALA A 235 -12.19 4.93 3.33
C ALA A 235 -11.36 5.22 2.07
N SER A 236 -10.65 4.21 1.58
CA SER A 236 -9.85 4.27 0.36
C SER A 236 -10.45 3.41 -0.76
N ARG A 237 -11.75 3.35 -0.79
CA ARG A 237 -12.66 2.77 -1.80
C ARG A 237 -13.99 3.48 -1.72
N ALA A 238 -14.82 3.33 -2.74
CA ALA A 238 -16.23 3.68 -2.63
C ALA A 238 -16.94 2.82 -1.55
N LEU A 239 -18.00 3.36 -0.96
CA LEU A 239 -18.84 2.62 -0.04
C LEU A 239 -19.74 1.64 -0.82
N GLU A 240 -20.04 0.53 -0.21
CA GLU A 240 -21.01 -0.42 -0.73
C GLU A 240 -22.45 0.03 -0.44
N ASP A 241 -23.42 -0.41 -1.26
CA ASP A 241 -24.84 -0.08 -1.08
C ASP A 241 -25.34 -0.46 0.33
N ALA A 242 -24.83 -1.57 0.87
CA ALA A 242 -25.15 -2.03 2.22
C ALA A 242 -24.63 -1.08 3.31
N GLU A 243 -23.49 -0.43 3.10
CA GLU A 243 -22.91 0.55 4.00
C GLU A 243 -23.66 1.88 3.91
N LEU A 244 -23.95 2.36 2.69
CA LEU A 244 -24.74 3.57 2.44
C LEU A 244 -26.15 3.48 3.04
N SER A 245 -26.77 2.29 3.00
CA SER A 245 -28.10 2.05 3.58
C SER A 245 -28.18 2.17 5.11
N GLN A 246 -27.01 2.25 5.78
CA GLN A 246 -26.93 2.47 7.23
C GLN A 246 -27.05 3.94 7.64
N GLY A 247 -27.33 4.85 6.69
CA GLY A 247 -27.57 6.27 6.98
C GLY A 247 -26.30 7.10 7.14
N VAL A 248 -25.23 6.69 6.51
CA VAL A 248 -23.99 7.48 6.42
C VAL A 248 -23.88 8.20 5.07
N THR A 249 -23.16 9.30 5.06
CA THR A 249 -22.83 10.07 3.87
C THR A 249 -21.38 9.83 3.48
N GLU A 250 -21.16 9.40 2.22
CA GLU A 250 -19.87 9.32 1.59
C GLU A 250 -19.50 10.66 0.96
N THR A 251 -18.29 11.14 1.23
CA THR A 251 -17.77 12.38 0.64
C THR A 251 -16.37 12.15 0.12
N VAL A 252 -16.17 12.32 -1.20
CA VAL A 252 -14.85 12.26 -1.82
C VAL A 252 -14.01 13.44 -1.35
N ILE A 253 -12.77 13.20 -0.93
CA ILE A 253 -11.83 14.24 -0.50
C ILE A 253 -10.60 14.35 -1.41
N ALA A 254 -10.30 13.31 -2.20
CA ALA A 254 -9.20 13.26 -3.15
C ALA A 254 -9.38 12.07 -4.11
N LEU A 255 -8.66 12.09 -5.24
CA LEU A 255 -8.35 10.86 -5.97
C LEU A 255 -6.92 10.42 -5.67
N ASP A 256 -6.72 9.10 -5.59
CA ASP A 256 -5.44 8.47 -5.33
C ASP A 256 -5.15 7.36 -6.35
N GLY A 257 -3.92 7.31 -6.82
CA GLY A 257 -3.44 6.19 -7.63
C GLY A 257 -3.02 5.00 -6.77
N ILE A 258 -3.14 3.80 -7.31
CA ILE A 258 -2.55 2.61 -6.71
C ILE A 258 -1.34 2.21 -7.55
N GLY A 259 -0.14 2.35 -6.98
CA GLY A 259 1.09 1.87 -7.61
C GLY A 259 1.31 0.38 -7.33
N VAL A 260 1.64 -0.39 -8.37
CA VAL A 260 2.19 -1.73 -8.22
C VAL A 260 3.67 -1.60 -7.91
N ILE A 261 4.11 -2.20 -6.83
CA ILE A 261 5.46 -2.02 -6.30
C ILE A 261 6.21 -3.36 -6.21
N VAL A 262 7.51 -3.26 -6.44
CA VAL A 262 8.44 -4.37 -6.26
C VAL A 262 9.69 -3.89 -5.49
N ASN A 263 10.53 -4.83 -5.09
CA ASN A 263 11.83 -4.48 -4.54
C ASN A 263 12.68 -3.71 -5.58
N LYS A 264 13.53 -2.81 -5.12
CA LYS A 264 14.42 -2.02 -6.00
C LYS A 264 15.36 -2.84 -6.87
N GLU A 265 15.69 -4.06 -6.43
CA GLU A 265 16.57 -4.98 -7.16
C GLU A 265 15.83 -5.72 -8.29
N ASN A 266 14.50 -5.64 -8.36
CA ASN A 266 13.73 -6.25 -9.44
C ASN A 266 14.09 -5.60 -10.79
N ALA A 267 14.34 -6.42 -11.81
CA ALA A 267 14.82 -5.95 -13.11
C ALA A 267 13.72 -5.33 -14.00
N LEU A 268 12.44 -5.74 -13.81
CA LEU A 268 11.32 -5.29 -14.65
C LEU A 268 11.04 -3.80 -14.47
N SER A 269 10.70 -3.11 -15.53
CA SER A 269 10.19 -1.73 -15.51
C SER A 269 8.67 -1.64 -15.54
N GLY A 270 7.97 -2.67 -15.99
CA GLY A 270 6.52 -2.70 -16.09
C GLY A 270 5.93 -4.09 -16.14
N LEU A 271 4.61 -4.14 -16.03
CA LEU A 271 3.75 -5.32 -16.23
C LEU A 271 2.49 -4.90 -16.98
N THR A 272 1.86 -5.83 -17.66
CA THR A 272 0.49 -5.61 -18.14
C THR A 272 -0.53 -5.86 -17.03
N SER A 273 -1.72 -5.30 -17.17
CA SER A 273 -2.83 -5.56 -16.24
C SER A 273 -3.15 -7.06 -16.13
N GLU A 274 -3.07 -7.80 -17.22
CA GLU A 274 -3.28 -9.25 -17.27
C GLU A 274 -2.17 -10.00 -16.50
N GLN A 275 -0.91 -9.56 -16.61
CA GLN A 275 0.19 -10.16 -15.84
C GLN A 275 0.02 -9.92 -14.36
N VAL A 276 -0.39 -8.72 -13.95
CA VAL A 276 -0.69 -8.43 -12.53
C VAL A 276 -1.82 -9.33 -12.04
N LYS A 277 -2.92 -9.46 -12.80
CA LYS A 277 -4.00 -10.38 -12.46
C LYS A 277 -3.48 -11.81 -12.28
N ALA A 278 -2.76 -12.33 -13.28
CA ALA A 278 -2.25 -13.71 -13.28
C ALA A 278 -1.27 -13.99 -12.12
N ILE A 279 -0.47 -12.99 -11.72
CA ILE A 279 0.40 -13.09 -10.53
C ILE A 279 -0.45 -13.16 -9.26
N TYR A 280 -1.43 -12.27 -9.11
CA TYR A 280 -2.24 -12.21 -7.89
C TYR A 280 -3.23 -13.38 -7.77
N THR A 281 -3.65 -14.00 -8.85
CA THR A 281 -4.43 -15.25 -8.83
C THR A 281 -3.57 -16.50 -8.67
N GLY A 282 -2.24 -16.38 -8.78
CA GLY A 282 -1.29 -17.50 -8.64
C GLY A 282 -1.11 -18.31 -9.92
N GLU A 283 -1.55 -17.83 -11.08
CA GLU A 283 -1.30 -18.44 -12.39
C GLU A 283 0.15 -18.23 -12.83
N ILE A 284 0.73 -17.07 -12.53
CA ILE A 284 2.15 -16.76 -12.70
C ILE A 284 2.79 -16.73 -11.31
N THR A 285 3.77 -17.61 -11.10
CA THR A 285 4.45 -17.79 -9.82
C THR A 285 5.96 -17.54 -9.87
N SER A 286 6.48 -17.20 -11.05
CA SER A 286 7.90 -16.95 -11.28
C SER A 286 8.12 -15.66 -12.06
N TRP A 287 9.19 -14.93 -11.72
CA TRP A 287 9.66 -13.79 -12.49
C TRP A 287 10.28 -14.23 -13.83
N ASP A 288 10.65 -15.53 -13.99
CA ASP A 288 11.26 -16.03 -15.20
C ASP A 288 10.28 -15.97 -16.37
N GLY A 289 10.73 -15.38 -17.47
CA GLY A 289 9.93 -15.24 -18.69
C GLY A 289 8.98 -14.04 -18.70
N LEU A 290 8.91 -13.26 -17.63
CA LEU A 290 8.29 -11.94 -17.66
C LEU A 290 9.27 -10.94 -18.28
N SER A 291 8.80 -10.14 -19.20
CA SER A 291 9.53 -9.02 -19.82
C SER A 291 8.60 -7.81 -19.92
N ASP A 292 9.21 -6.64 -19.98
CA ASP A 292 8.53 -5.36 -20.22
C ASP A 292 7.77 -5.38 -21.55
#